data_4ed57a04d6ea09fac57046999f2a1e17
#
_entry.id   4ed57a04d6ea09fac57046999f2a1e17
#
_cell.length_a   1.000
_cell.length_b   1.000
_cell.length_c   1.000
_cell.angle_alpha   90.00
_cell.angle_beta   90.00
_cell.angle_gamma   90.00
#
_symmetry.space_group_name_H-M   'P 1'
#
loop_
_entity.id
_entity.type
_entity.pdbx_description
1 polymer ?
#
loop_
_entity_poly.entity_id
_entity_poly.type
_entity_poly.pdbx_seq_one_letter_code
_entity_poly.pdbx_strand_id
1 'polypeptide(L)'
;MRRPPVLRPVSAALLLTPFLLLACIPDGDTGEQPPDAGAQDDAGTQGDGGAADDAGTLTPFATDMLEAHNAARAAAQPTPSPALSPLTWDPAVADVARKWADNCKFEHNAGRGNAGENIAAATPGVWDTKGAVKIWVDEAADYDYAKNTCASGQVCGHYTQVVWRNSSRLGCATKRCTTGSPFGGSGTWDFWVCNYAPPGNYVGQRPY
;
A
#
# COMPACT_ATOMS: atom_id res chain seq x y z
N MET A 1 -12.81 14.14 -50.63
CA MET A 1 -11.88 15.23 -50.30
C MET A 1 -11.96 15.47 -48.80
N ARG A 2 -10.97 15.05 -48.04
CA ARG A 2 -10.90 15.23 -46.56
C ARG A 2 -9.83 16.26 -46.26
N ARG A 3 -10.17 17.31 -45.52
CA ARG A 3 -9.25 18.37 -45.06
C ARG A 3 -8.42 17.89 -43.88
N PRO A 4 -7.12 18.24 -43.80
CA PRO A 4 -6.27 17.92 -42.65
C PRO A 4 -6.52 18.91 -41.47
N PRO A 5 -6.19 18.48 -40.23
CA PRO A 5 -6.35 19.34 -39.04
C PRO A 5 -5.21 20.35 -38.95
N VAL A 6 -5.56 21.57 -38.51
CA VAL A 6 -4.67 22.71 -38.29
C VAL A 6 -4.03 22.59 -36.91
N LEU A 7 -2.69 22.50 -36.86
CA LEU A 7 -1.91 22.64 -35.64
C LEU A 7 -1.83 24.14 -35.22
N ARG A 8 -2.12 24.42 -33.97
CA ARG A 8 -1.87 25.73 -33.33
C ARG A 8 -0.57 25.66 -32.53
N PRO A 9 0.30 26.69 -32.63
CA PRO A 9 1.53 26.76 -31.81
C PRO A 9 1.21 27.23 -30.39
N VAL A 10 1.86 26.59 -29.40
CA VAL A 10 1.86 27.02 -28.00
C VAL A 10 3.10 27.89 -27.78
N SER A 11 2.85 29.17 -27.47
CA SER A 11 3.91 30.14 -27.12
C SER A 11 4.42 29.91 -25.70
N ALA A 12 5.70 29.69 -25.57
CA ALA A 12 6.43 29.71 -24.30
C ALA A 12 6.75 31.17 -23.93
N ALA A 13 6.34 31.59 -22.75
CA ALA A 13 6.78 32.84 -22.14
C ALA A 13 7.78 32.55 -21.01
N LEU A 14 9.03 32.98 -21.28
CA LEU A 14 10.11 33.01 -20.31
C LEU A 14 9.96 34.31 -19.49
N LEU A 15 9.98 34.22 -18.17
CA LEU A 15 10.22 35.36 -17.30
C LEU A 15 11.33 35.03 -16.30
N LEU A 16 12.49 35.62 -16.59
CA LEU A 16 13.61 35.79 -15.65
C LEU A 16 13.37 37.05 -14.81
N THR A 17 13.59 36.98 -13.50
CA THR A 17 14.08 38.12 -12.74
C THR A 17 14.97 37.64 -11.59
N PRO A 18 16.15 38.26 -11.44
CA PRO A 18 17.02 38.04 -10.30
C PRO A 18 16.79 39.16 -9.25
N PHE A 19 16.90 38.84 -7.98
CA PHE A 19 17.21 39.86 -6.97
C PHE A 19 18.15 39.29 -5.92
N LEU A 20 19.33 39.86 -5.99
CA LEU A 20 20.39 39.77 -5.01
C LEU A 20 20.18 40.92 -4.00
N LEU A 21 20.22 40.68 -2.72
CA LEU A 21 20.63 41.69 -1.74
C LEU A 21 21.24 41.07 -0.48
N LEU A 22 22.43 41.46 -0.28
CA LEU A 22 23.36 41.27 0.81
C LEU A 22 23.02 42.25 1.94
N ALA A 23 23.12 41.84 3.22
CA ALA A 23 23.73 42.65 4.27
C ALA A 23 23.60 42.06 5.68
N CYS A 24 24.75 41.90 6.26
CA CYS A 24 25.22 42.35 7.59
C CYS A 24 24.82 41.58 8.85
N ILE A 25 25.85 41.00 9.41
CA ILE A 25 26.04 40.58 10.81
C ILE A 25 26.19 41.79 11.70
N PRO A 26 25.84 41.78 13.01
CA PRO A 26 26.85 41.85 14.01
C PRO A 26 26.74 40.79 15.16
N ASP A 27 27.92 40.59 15.74
CA ASP A 27 28.32 39.68 16.79
C ASP A 27 27.69 39.91 18.18
N GLY A 28 27.69 38.79 18.93
CA GLY A 28 27.94 38.80 20.37
C GLY A 28 26.73 38.63 21.27
N ASP A 29 26.55 37.45 21.83
CA ASP A 29 26.54 37.33 23.31
C ASP A 29 26.72 35.86 23.76
N THR A 30 27.60 35.70 24.74
CA THR A 30 27.94 34.45 25.41
C THR A 30 26.91 34.18 26.51
N GLY A 31 26.07 33.10 26.31
CA GLY A 31 25.17 32.61 27.35
C GLY A 31 25.35 31.11 27.53
N GLU A 32 25.78 30.72 28.73
CA GLU A 32 25.93 29.33 29.19
C GLU A 32 24.62 28.56 29.06
N GLN A 33 24.69 27.43 28.39
CA GLN A 33 23.58 26.48 28.19
C GLN A 33 23.65 25.43 29.29
N PRO A 34 22.54 25.16 30.00
CA PRO A 34 22.46 24.01 30.90
C PRO A 34 22.36 22.71 30.06
N PRO A 35 22.77 21.54 30.63
CA PRO A 35 22.83 20.30 29.87
C PRO A 35 21.43 19.81 29.52
N ASP A 36 21.16 19.78 28.22
CA ASP A 36 19.96 19.20 27.66
C ASP A 36 19.90 17.70 27.90
N ALA A 37 18.80 17.29 28.51
CA ALA A 37 18.33 15.92 28.46
C ALA A 37 18.11 15.54 27.00
N GLY A 38 18.80 14.50 26.53
CA GLY A 38 18.78 14.04 25.15
C GLY A 38 17.39 13.86 24.60
N ALA A 39 17.05 14.66 23.60
CA ALA A 39 16.04 14.33 22.64
C ALA A 39 16.65 13.22 21.75
N GLN A 40 16.19 11.98 21.97
CA GLN A 40 16.38 10.93 20.99
C GLN A 40 15.49 11.28 19.81
N ASP A 41 16.13 11.69 18.72
CA ASP A 41 15.51 11.69 17.40
C ASP A 41 15.20 10.24 17.06
N ASP A 42 13.97 9.83 17.35
CA ASP A 42 13.36 8.66 16.76
C ASP A 42 13.26 8.88 15.24
N ALA A 43 14.33 8.56 14.56
CA ALA A 43 14.28 8.29 13.13
C ALA A 43 13.32 7.12 12.94
N GLY A 44 12.07 7.45 12.59
CA GLY A 44 10.98 6.49 12.45
C GLY A 44 11.42 5.29 11.63
N THR A 45 11.60 4.17 12.27
CA THR A 45 11.65 2.85 11.67
C THR A 45 10.26 2.55 11.09
N GLN A 46 9.99 3.06 9.88
CA GLN A 46 8.91 2.54 9.05
C GLN A 46 9.31 1.14 8.61
N GLY A 47 8.85 0.12 9.33
CA GLY A 47 9.18 -1.24 8.95
C GLY A 47 8.74 -2.34 9.90
N ASP A 48 7.92 -2.05 10.89
CA ASP A 48 7.45 -3.10 11.78
C ASP A 48 5.99 -3.44 11.48
N GLY A 49 5.78 -4.46 10.65
CA GLY A 49 4.51 -5.16 10.57
C GLY A 49 4.18 -5.87 11.90
N GLY A 50 4.49 -5.23 13.03
CA GLY A 50 4.11 -5.67 14.35
C GLY A 50 2.59 -5.73 14.45
N ALA A 51 2.06 -6.89 14.82
CA ALA A 51 0.63 -7.15 14.80
C ALA A 51 -0.14 -6.40 15.88
N ALA A 52 0.48 -6.17 17.04
CA ALA A 52 -0.06 -5.44 18.19
C ALA A 52 1.10 -4.93 19.04
N ASP A 53 0.83 -3.91 19.84
CA ASP A 53 1.72 -3.52 20.93
C ASP A 53 1.62 -4.53 22.11
N ASP A 54 2.48 -4.36 23.12
CA ASP A 54 2.49 -5.21 24.32
C ASP A 54 1.17 -5.14 25.11
N ALA A 55 0.31 -4.17 24.84
CA ALA A 55 -1.03 -4.02 25.42
C ALA A 55 -2.14 -4.72 24.62
N GLY A 56 -1.82 -5.37 23.50
CA GLY A 56 -2.78 -6.03 22.61
C GLY A 56 -3.55 -5.09 21.69
N THR A 57 -3.17 -3.81 21.63
CA THR A 57 -3.73 -2.81 20.71
C THR A 57 -3.11 -2.98 19.32
N LEU A 58 -3.92 -2.88 18.27
CA LEU A 58 -3.39 -2.93 16.90
C LEU A 58 -2.47 -1.72 16.65
N THR A 59 -1.34 -1.97 15.98
CA THR A 59 -0.48 -0.89 15.52
C THR A 59 -1.23 0.00 14.52
N PRO A 60 -0.82 1.26 14.33
CA PRO A 60 -1.42 2.14 13.31
C PRO A 60 -1.44 1.49 11.92
N PHE A 61 -0.36 0.79 11.55
CA PHE A 61 -0.30 0.03 10.30
C PHE A 61 -1.38 -1.05 10.21
N ALA A 62 -1.52 -1.87 11.25
CA ALA A 62 -2.53 -2.94 11.27
C ALA A 62 -3.96 -2.37 11.25
N THR A 63 -4.20 -1.28 11.96
CA THR A 63 -5.47 -0.55 11.96
C THR A 63 -5.81 -0.02 10.58
N ASP A 64 -4.90 0.70 9.94
CA ASP A 64 -5.11 1.28 8.61
C ASP A 64 -5.35 0.21 7.55
N MET A 65 -4.57 -0.88 7.58
CA MET A 65 -4.78 -2.02 6.68
C MET A 65 -6.18 -2.61 6.86
N LEU A 66 -6.58 -2.86 8.09
CA LEU A 66 -7.87 -3.48 8.41
C LEU A 66 -9.04 -2.57 8.03
N GLU A 67 -8.96 -1.28 8.35
CA GLU A 67 -9.97 -0.29 7.99
C GLU A 67 -10.16 -0.17 6.49
N ALA A 68 -9.06 -0.04 5.72
CA ALA A 68 -9.12 0.08 4.27
C ALA A 68 -9.76 -1.15 3.60
N HIS A 69 -9.41 -2.36 4.06
CA HIS A 69 -10.03 -3.60 3.57
C HIS A 69 -11.53 -3.64 3.90
N ASN A 70 -11.90 -3.31 5.13
CA ASN A 70 -13.30 -3.36 5.56
C ASN A 70 -14.15 -2.28 4.91
N ALA A 71 -13.60 -1.11 4.63
CA ALA A 71 -14.27 -0.08 3.84
C ALA A 71 -14.58 -0.58 2.42
N ALA A 72 -13.60 -1.25 1.76
CA ALA A 72 -13.80 -1.84 0.44
C ALA A 72 -14.88 -2.93 0.45
N ARG A 73 -14.89 -3.80 1.47
CA ARG A 73 -15.91 -4.85 1.64
C ARG A 73 -17.31 -4.28 1.82
N ALA A 74 -17.43 -3.19 2.58
CA ALA A 74 -18.70 -2.51 2.80
C ALA A 74 -19.21 -1.79 1.53
N ALA A 75 -18.28 -1.35 0.67
CA ALA A 75 -18.58 -0.62 -0.57
C ALA A 75 -18.72 -1.53 -1.81
N ALA A 76 -18.55 -2.84 -1.67
CA ALA A 76 -18.56 -3.80 -2.78
C ALA A 76 -19.85 -3.72 -3.64
N GLN A 77 -19.69 -3.79 -4.97
CA GLN A 77 -20.77 -3.73 -5.92
C GLN A 77 -20.73 -4.90 -6.92
N PRO A 78 -21.90 -5.49 -7.27
CA PRO A 78 -23.25 -5.20 -6.74
C PRO A 78 -23.32 -5.45 -5.23
N THR A 79 -24.17 -4.70 -4.53
CA THR A 79 -24.28 -4.80 -3.07
C THR A 79 -24.47 -6.27 -2.61
N PRO A 80 -23.54 -6.81 -1.79
CA PRO A 80 -23.63 -8.18 -1.33
C PRO A 80 -24.86 -8.44 -0.45
N SER A 81 -25.56 -9.53 -0.68
CA SER A 81 -26.69 -9.97 0.16
C SER A 81 -26.50 -11.44 0.57
N PRO A 82 -26.31 -11.73 1.87
CA PRO A 82 -26.11 -10.80 2.98
C PRO A 82 -24.85 -9.96 2.81
N ALA A 83 -24.73 -8.87 3.57
CA ALA A 83 -23.53 -8.03 3.59
C ALA A 83 -22.26 -8.86 3.88
N LEU A 84 -21.10 -8.39 3.40
CA LEU A 84 -19.82 -9.04 3.73
C LEU A 84 -19.47 -8.74 5.19
N SER A 85 -19.15 -9.79 5.94
CA SER A 85 -18.61 -9.61 7.28
C SER A 85 -17.26 -8.90 7.23
N PRO A 86 -16.98 -7.98 8.16
CA PRO A 86 -15.66 -7.38 8.25
C PRO A 86 -14.59 -8.43 8.54
N LEU A 87 -13.39 -8.20 8.01
CA LEU A 87 -12.19 -8.95 8.39
C LEU A 87 -11.77 -8.57 9.80
N THR A 88 -11.13 -9.50 10.50
CA THR A 88 -10.44 -9.25 11.77
C THR A 88 -8.95 -9.44 11.58
N TRP A 89 -8.15 -8.68 12.34
CA TRP A 89 -6.70 -8.86 12.30
C TRP A 89 -6.29 -10.15 13.00
N ASP A 90 -5.36 -10.88 12.36
CA ASP A 90 -4.81 -12.12 12.90
C ASP A 90 -3.27 -12.03 12.92
N PRO A 91 -2.67 -11.97 14.12
CA PRO A 91 -1.20 -11.89 14.26
C PRO A 91 -0.44 -13.05 13.61
N ALA A 92 -1.02 -14.25 13.62
CA ALA A 92 -0.36 -15.40 13.01
C ALA A 92 -0.34 -15.29 11.48
N VAL A 93 -1.44 -14.76 10.90
CA VAL A 93 -1.51 -14.47 9.46
C VAL A 93 -0.56 -13.33 9.08
N ALA A 94 -0.45 -12.29 9.95
CA ALA A 94 0.50 -11.20 9.77
C ALA A 94 1.97 -11.67 9.85
N ASP A 95 2.28 -12.62 10.70
CA ASP A 95 3.63 -13.19 10.80
C ASP A 95 4.03 -13.94 9.52
N VAL A 96 3.10 -14.61 8.85
CA VAL A 96 3.35 -15.22 7.53
C VAL A 96 3.68 -14.14 6.49
N ALA A 97 2.90 -13.05 6.45
CA ALA A 97 3.14 -11.92 5.56
C ALA A 97 4.50 -11.26 5.84
N ARG A 98 4.83 -11.02 7.10
CA ARG A 98 6.09 -10.41 7.53
C ARG A 98 7.31 -11.25 7.12
N LYS A 99 7.30 -12.55 7.42
CA LYS A 99 8.37 -13.46 7.05
C LYS A 99 8.60 -13.49 5.53
N TRP A 100 7.53 -13.35 4.76
CA TRP A 100 7.64 -13.29 3.31
C TRP A 100 8.18 -11.95 2.83
N ALA A 101 7.67 -10.85 3.35
CA ALA A 101 8.14 -9.50 3.01
C ALA A 101 9.64 -9.32 3.28
N ASP A 102 10.15 -9.92 4.37
CA ASP A 102 11.57 -9.88 4.74
C ASP A 102 12.51 -10.50 3.70
N ASN A 103 12.01 -11.36 2.82
CA ASN A 103 12.81 -11.94 1.74
C ASN A 103 13.07 -10.99 0.58
N CYS A 104 12.34 -9.87 0.47
CA CYS A 104 12.48 -8.91 -0.62
C CYS A 104 12.41 -9.55 -2.02
N LYS A 105 11.50 -10.49 -2.21
CA LYS A 105 11.23 -11.15 -3.48
C LYS A 105 9.82 -10.85 -3.94
N PHE A 106 9.67 -10.09 -5.02
CA PHE A 106 8.36 -9.74 -5.57
C PHE A 106 7.73 -10.94 -6.32
N GLU A 107 7.31 -11.91 -5.57
CA GLU A 107 6.60 -13.12 -6.03
C GLU A 107 5.66 -13.60 -4.92
N HIS A 108 4.68 -14.41 -5.27
CA HIS A 108 3.79 -15.01 -4.28
C HIS A 108 4.52 -16.04 -3.42
N ASN A 109 4.22 -16.03 -2.12
CA ASN A 109 4.75 -16.99 -1.16
C ASN A 109 4.16 -18.40 -1.39
N ALA A 110 4.92 -19.30 -1.98
CA ALA A 110 4.50 -20.69 -2.15
C ALA A 110 4.32 -21.41 -0.81
N GLY A 111 5.00 -20.96 0.25
CA GLY A 111 4.95 -21.52 1.60
C GLY A 111 3.88 -20.91 2.52
N ARG A 112 2.96 -20.06 2.02
CA ARG A 112 1.92 -19.40 2.82
C ARG A 112 0.85 -20.33 3.41
N GLY A 113 0.95 -21.64 3.13
CA GLY A 113 -0.03 -22.64 3.57
C GLY A 113 -1.41 -22.41 2.92
N ASN A 114 -2.46 -22.59 3.72
CA ASN A 114 -3.84 -22.39 3.26
C ASN A 114 -4.29 -20.93 3.50
N ALA A 115 -3.58 -19.98 2.87
CA ALA A 115 -3.93 -18.57 2.90
C ALA A 115 -3.98 -17.98 1.48
N GLY A 116 -4.89 -17.04 1.26
CA GLY A 116 -4.86 -16.14 0.12
C GLY A 116 -3.77 -15.09 0.30
N GLU A 117 -3.35 -14.45 -0.79
CA GLU A 117 -2.28 -13.44 -0.72
C GLU A 117 -2.45 -12.36 -1.78
N ASN A 118 -2.31 -11.11 -1.35
CA ASN A 118 -2.11 -9.97 -2.23
C ASN A 118 -0.70 -9.41 -1.98
N ILE A 119 -0.01 -9.07 -3.05
CA ILE A 119 1.31 -8.42 -2.99
C ILE A 119 1.34 -7.15 -3.84
N ALA A 120 2.12 -6.18 -3.41
CA ALA A 120 2.37 -4.96 -4.18
C ALA A 120 3.79 -4.46 -3.96
N ALA A 121 4.30 -3.71 -4.93
CA ALA A 121 5.60 -3.06 -4.87
C ALA A 121 5.46 -1.60 -5.28
N ALA A 122 6.17 -0.71 -4.59
CA ALA A 122 6.21 0.70 -4.92
C ALA A 122 7.61 1.30 -4.70
N THR A 123 7.88 2.40 -5.38
CA THR A 123 8.96 3.31 -4.98
C THR A 123 8.62 3.89 -3.60
N PRO A 124 9.61 4.03 -2.69
CA PRO A 124 9.36 4.55 -1.35
C PRO A 124 8.64 5.90 -1.34
N GLY A 125 7.61 6.00 -0.50
CA GLY A 125 6.82 7.22 -0.36
C GLY A 125 5.75 7.46 -1.41
N VAL A 126 5.58 6.56 -2.39
CA VAL A 126 4.49 6.66 -3.38
C VAL A 126 3.13 6.32 -2.75
N TRP A 127 3.10 5.34 -1.87
CA TRP A 127 1.89 4.96 -1.14
C TRP A 127 2.11 5.00 0.36
N ASP A 128 1.08 5.45 1.07
CA ASP A 128 0.86 5.12 2.47
C ASP A 128 0.14 3.76 2.58
N THR A 129 -0.18 3.36 3.79
CA THR A 129 -0.84 2.07 4.08
C THR A 129 -2.19 1.94 3.35
N LYS A 130 -3.01 2.99 3.35
CA LYS A 130 -4.33 2.98 2.69
C LYS A 130 -4.18 3.03 1.16
N GLY A 131 -3.16 3.73 0.67
CA GLY A 131 -2.82 3.77 -0.76
C GLY A 131 -2.42 2.41 -1.32
N ALA A 132 -1.68 1.59 -0.54
CA ALA A 132 -1.33 0.24 -0.94
C ALA A 132 -2.56 -0.69 -1.08
N VAL A 133 -3.57 -0.52 -0.21
CA VAL A 133 -4.84 -1.27 -0.35
C VAL A 133 -5.66 -0.74 -1.52
N LYS A 134 -5.63 0.58 -1.72
CA LYS A 134 -6.42 1.23 -2.79
C LYS A 134 -6.10 0.68 -4.17
N ILE A 135 -4.84 0.38 -4.50
CA ILE A 135 -4.49 -0.17 -5.82
C ILE A 135 -5.13 -1.54 -6.08
N TRP A 136 -5.30 -2.35 -5.04
CA TRP A 136 -6.01 -3.64 -5.14
C TRP A 136 -7.52 -3.43 -5.29
N VAL A 137 -8.06 -2.42 -4.61
CA VAL A 137 -9.50 -2.10 -4.67
C VAL A 137 -9.89 -1.47 -5.99
N ASP A 138 -9.01 -0.68 -6.59
CA ASP A 138 -9.23 -0.03 -7.89
C ASP A 138 -9.45 -1.04 -9.03
N GLU A 139 -8.97 -2.28 -8.90
CA GLU A 139 -9.25 -3.37 -9.83
C GLU A 139 -10.75 -3.71 -9.96
N ALA A 140 -11.58 -3.23 -9.03
CA ALA A 140 -13.05 -3.36 -9.11
C ALA A 140 -13.61 -2.76 -10.40
N ALA A 141 -12.96 -1.74 -10.97
CA ALA A 141 -13.38 -1.10 -12.21
C ALA A 141 -13.31 -2.04 -13.43
N ASP A 142 -12.44 -3.04 -13.35
CA ASP A 142 -12.17 -4.01 -14.42
C ASP A 142 -12.88 -5.36 -14.19
N TYR A 143 -13.55 -5.55 -13.04
CA TYR A 143 -14.20 -6.79 -12.69
C TYR A 143 -15.69 -6.81 -13.02
N ASP A 144 -16.10 -7.66 -13.95
CA ASP A 144 -17.51 -7.92 -14.24
C ASP A 144 -18.06 -9.02 -13.32
N TYR A 145 -18.75 -8.60 -12.26
CA TYR A 145 -19.31 -9.53 -11.28
C TYR A 145 -20.33 -10.49 -11.91
N ALA A 146 -21.18 -10.02 -12.83
CA ALA A 146 -22.24 -10.85 -13.43
C ALA A 146 -21.66 -12.01 -14.25
N LYS A 147 -20.54 -11.75 -14.94
CA LYS A 147 -19.83 -12.76 -15.73
C LYS A 147 -18.77 -13.51 -14.92
N ASN A 148 -18.36 -12.97 -13.77
CA ASN A 148 -17.20 -13.44 -13.00
C ASN A 148 -15.92 -13.42 -13.85
N THR A 149 -15.67 -12.29 -14.52
CA THR A 149 -14.53 -12.13 -15.42
C THR A 149 -13.85 -10.78 -15.19
N CYS A 150 -12.56 -10.75 -15.46
CA CYS A 150 -11.77 -9.52 -15.52
C CYS A 150 -11.73 -9.00 -16.96
N ALA A 151 -11.64 -7.69 -17.13
CA ALA A 151 -11.44 -7.07 -18.44
C ALA A 151 -10.16 -7.58 -19.09
N SER A 152 -10.14 -7.69 -20.41
CA SER A 152 -9.02 -8.26 -21.16
C SER A 152 -7.73 -7.49 -20.89
N GLY A 153 -6.68 -8.20 -20.49
CA GLY A 153 -5.38 -7.63 -20.18
C GLY A 153 -5.28 -6.97 -18.80
N GLN A 154 -6.35 -6.98 -18.01
CA GLN A 154 -6.37 -6.42 -16.66
C GLN A 154 -6.21 -7.52 -15.60
N VAL A 155 -5.95 -7.10 -14.36
CA VAL A 155 -5.88 -7.95 -13.17
C VAL A 155 -7.04 -7.59 -12.25
N CYS A 156 -7.72 -8.57 -11.69
CA CYS A 156 -8.82 -8.37 -10.74
C CYS A 156 -8.67 -9.26 -9.49
N GLY A 157 -7.60 -10.04 -9.45
CA GLY A 157 -7.40 -11.04 -8.40
C GLY A 157 -7.18 -10.44 -7.03
N HIS A 158 -6.60 -9.25 -6.95
CA HIS A 158 -6.42 -8.59 -5.67
C HIS A 158 -7.75 -8.07 -5.12
N TYR A 159 -8.55 -7.40 -5.96
CA TYR A 159 -9.89 -6.96 -5.55
C TYR A 159 -10.76 -8.13 -5.10
N THR A 160 -10.85 -9.19 -5.91
CA THR A 160 -11.71 -10.33 -5.59
C THR A 160 -11.28 -11.02 -4.30
N GLN A 161 -9.98 -11.04 -3.96
CA GLN A 161 -9.49 -11.52 -2.67
C GLN A 161 -9.92 -10.60 -1.52
N VAL A 162 -9.80 -9.26 -1.66
CA VAL A 162 -10.24 -8.29 -0.65
C VAL A 162 -11.71 -8.48 -0.28
N VAL A 163 -12.57 -8.67 -1.27
CA VAL A 163 -14.02 -8.81 -1.07
C VAL A 163 -14.48 -10.26 -0.98
N TRP A 164 -13.57 -11.22 -0.83
CA TRP A 164 -13.92 -12.64 -0.72
C TRP A 164 -14.75 -12.91 0.54
N ARG A 165 -15.98 -13.39 0.34
CA ARG A 165 -16.96 -13.57 1.42
C ARG A 165 -16.44 -14.42 2.57
N ASN A 166 -15.82 -15.55 2.24
CA ASN A 166 -15.39 -16.53 3.22
C ASN A 166 -14.03 -16.22 3.88
N SER A 167 -13.29 -15.21 3.40
CA SER A 167 -12.16 -14.69 4.14
C SER A 167 -12.65 -13.89 5.34
N SER A 168 -12.17 -14.23 6.52
CA SER A 168 -12.57 -13.60 7.80
C SER A 168 -11.40 -12.99 8.57
N ARG A 169 -10.16 -13.37 8.24
CA ARG A 169 -8.95 -12.94 8.94
C ARG A 169 -7.96 -12.33 7.96
N LEU A 170 -7.30 -11.27 8.39
CA LEU A 170 -6.31 -10.50 7.63
C LEU A 170 -5.03 -10.37 8.45
N GLY A 171 -3.90 -10.49 7.80
CA GLY A 171 -2.61 -10.12 8.35
C GLY A 171 -1.70 -9.61 7.26
N CYS A 172 -1.13 -8.43 7.47
CA CYS A 172 -0.29 -7.76 6.48
C CYS A 172 1.07 -7.38 7.07
N ALA A 173 2.03 -7.15 6.19
CA ALA A 173 3.31 -6.56 6.50
C ALA A 173 3.81 -5.72 5.33
N THR A 174 4.70 -4.78 5.64
CA THR A 174 5.47 -4.04 4.63
C THR A 174 6.95 -4.11 4.97
N LYS A 175 7.79 -4.07 3.93
CA LYS A 175 9.25 -4.07 4.07
C LYS A 175 9.86 -3.11 3.07
N ARG A 176 10.76 -2.25 3.54
CA ARG A 176 11.66 -1.51 2.65
C ARG A 176 12.82 -2.39 2.25
N CYS A 177 12.90 -2.70 0.98
CA CYS A 177 13.90 -3.57 0.38
C CYS A 177 14.97 -2.77 -0.34
N THR A 178 16.20 -3.25 -0.30
CA THR A 178 17.36 -2.64 -0.98
C THR A 178 17.89 -3.49 -2.13
N THR A 179 17.30 -4.68 -2.30
CA THR A 179 17.66 -5.67 -3.34
C THR A 179 16.38 -6.23 -3.96
N GLY A 180 16.49 -6.89 -5.09
CA GLY A 180 15.36 -7.61 -5.70
C GLY A 180 14.24 -6.71 -6.23
N SER A 181 14.53 -5.45 -6.57
CA SER A 181 13.54 -4.51 -7.09
C SER A 181 12.85 -5.04 -8.36
N PRO A 182 11.50 -5.10 -8.40
CA PRO A 182 10.77 -5.50 -9.60
C PRO A 182 10.80 -4.44 -10.69
N PHE A 183 11.26 -3.21 -10.40
CA PHE A 183 11.34 -2.10 -11.34
C PHE A 183 12.65 -2.06 -12.12
N GLY A 184 13.58 -3.00 -11.84
CA GLY A 184 14.93 -2.97 -12.36
C GLY A 184 15.84 -1.99 -11.60
N GLY A 185 17.18 -2.10 -11.83
CA GLY A 185 18.16 -1.26 -11.15
C GLY A 185 18.42 -1.66 -9.69
N SER A 186 19.13 -0.77 -8.96
CA SER A 186 19.58 -1.00 -7.57
C SER A 186 18.88 -0.10 -6.54
N GLY A 187 17.69 0.41 -6.89
CA GLY A 187 16.93 1.31 -6.01
C GLY A 187 16.23 0.57 -4.86
N THR A 188 15.96 1.32 -3.79
CA THR A 188 15.09 0.84 -2.72
C THR A 188 13.63 0.81 -3.18
N TRP A 189 12.87 -0.11 -2.62
CA TRP A 189 11.44 -0.26 -2.91
C TRP A 189 10.69 -0.77 -1.70
N ASP A 190 9.42 -0.46 -1.62
CA ASP A 190 8.55 -0.94 -0.56
C ASP A 190 7.79 -2.16 -1.05
N PHE A 191 7.86 -3.25 -0.30
CA PHE A 191 7.15 -4.49 -0.54
C PHE A 191 5.98 -4.62 0.43
N TRP A 192 4.78 -4.78 -0.10
CA TRP A 192 3.54 -4.94 0.65
C TRP A 192 3.01 -6.35 0.45
N VAL A 193 2.72 -7.03 1.55
CA VAL A 193 2.19 -8.40 1.56
C VAL A 193 1.00 -8.45 2.49
N CYS A 194 -0.14 -8.94 2.02
CA CYS A 194 -1.30 -9.26 2.85
C CYS A 194 -1.71 -10.70 2.64
N ASN A 195 -1.89 -11.44 3.72
CA ASN A 195 -2.44 -12.78 3.70
C ASN A 195 -3.87 -12.80 4.25
N TYR A 196 -4.69 -13.69 3.70
CA TYR A 196 -6.11 -13.82 4.03
C TYR A 196 -6.43 -15.25 4.45
N ALA A 197 -7.19 -15.41 5.52
CA ALA A 197 -7.59 -16.74 5.99
C ALA A 197 -9.09 -16.77 6.33
N PRO A 198 -9.82 -17.78 5.83
CA PRO A 198 -9.45 -18.71 4.76
C PRO A 198 -9.11 -18.02 3.44
N PRO A 199 -8.42 -18.71 2.49
CA PRO A 199 -8.10 -18.16 1.19
C PRO A 199 -9.35 -17.87 0.37
N GLY A 200 -9.20 -16.96 -0.60
CA GLY A 200 -10.18 -16.69 -1.63
C GLY A 200 -9.75 -17.18 -3.01
N ASN A 201 -10.38 -16.61 -4.03
CA ASN A 201 -10.04 -16.77 -5.43
C ASN A 201 -10.05 -18.23 -5.94
N TYR A 202 -11.03 -19.01 -5.48
CA TYR A 202 -11.24 -20.34 -6.04
C TYR A 202 -11.75 -20.25 -7.48
N VAL A 203 -11.11 -21.01 -8.37
CA VAL A 203 -11.42 -21.00 -9.80
C VAL A 203 -12.92 -21.25 -10.04
N GLY A 204 -13.54 -20.39 -10.83
CA GLY A 204 -14.96 -20.47 -11.19
C GLY A 204 -15.92 -19.95 -10.12
N GLN A 205 -15.45 -19.59 -8.93
CA GLN A 205 -16.30 -19.02 -7.88
C GLN A 205 -16.28 -17.49 -7.92
N ARG A 206 -17.43 -16.88 -7.62
CA ARG A 206 -17.51 -15.43 -7.36
C ARG A 206 -17.02 -15.11 -5.96
N PRO A 207 -16.54 -13.88 -5.72
CA PRO A 207 -16.08 -13.49 -4.40
C PRO A 207 -17.21 -13.44 -3.35
N TYR A 208 -18.48 -13.20 -3.77
CA TYR A 208 -19.66 -13.17 -2.89
C TYR A 208 -20.98 -13.43 -3.63
#